data_c6f312380c499850fedb9da9a7c6a8dd
#
_entry.id   c6f312380c499850fedb9da9a7c6a8dd
#
_cell.length_a   1.000
_cell.length_b   1.000
_cell.length_c   1.000
_cell.angle_alpha   90.00
_cell.angle_beta   90.00
_cell.angle_gamma   90.00
#
_symmetry.space_group_name_H-M   'P 1'
#
loop_
_entity.id
_entity.type
_entity.pdbx_description
1 polymer ?
#
loop_
_entity_poly.entity_id
_entity_poly.type
_entity_poly.pdbx_seq_one_letter_code
_entity_poly.pdbx_strand_id
1 'polypeptide(L)'
;MKTSTLILLVIGAVLIAGCTQQPVQPAPQPTPQATTTPSADTIGTTAGPLGTILVDARGMTLYYFANDIPASGASSCSGQCAVIWPVFSVDSVKVSAPLDPADFGSITRADGTKQTTYYGWPLYYYQADTKAGDAGGENVLKVWFVIKPDESVLIAHTTDLGLYLTDTAGKTLYYFTKDTAGTSACTGSCLATWPAFSADPVTAPSVLKPSDFSAVSRADGTKQTAFMGRPLYSYSGDAKPGDVNGQGFGGFWYVANVSGTTPAATPLPTTITTLSPSGGGYGGGGY
;
A
#
# COMPACT_ATOMS: atom_id res chain seq x y z
N MET A 1 -48.90 88.10 44.61
CA MET A 1 -48.16 86.83 44.64
C MET A 1 -48.14 86.32 43.21
N LYS A 2 -47.04 86.53 42.54
CA LYS A 2 -46.86 86.17 41.14
C LYS A 2 -45.81 85.02 41.02
N THR A 3 -46.26 83.89 40.68
CA THR A 3 -45.38 82.71 40.41
C THR A 3 -44.96 82.73 38.95
N SER A 4 -43.67 82.90 38.71
CA SER A 4 -43.05 82.85 37.41
C SER A 4 -42.64 81.39 37.09
N THR A 5 -43.16 80.85 36.03
CA THR A 5 -42.83 79.52 35.55
C THR A 5 -41.69 79.64 34.54
N LEU A 6 -40.56 79.03 34.87
CA LEU A 6 -39.36 78.94 33.99
C LEU A 6 -39.47 77.70 33.10
N ILE A 7 -39.55 77.93 31.82
CA ILE A 7 -39.55 76.83 30.85
C ILE A 7 -38.10 76.54 30.48
N LEU A 8 -37.64 75.36 30.82
CA LEU A 8 -36.30 74.85 30.44
C LEU A 8 -36.39 74.07 29.10
N LEU A 9 -35.75 74.61 28.09
CA LEU A 9 -35.67 73.99 26.79
C LEU A 9 -34.50 72.98 26.79
N VAL A 10 -34.79 71.69 26.77
CA VAL A 10 -33.76 70.63 26.64
C VAL A 10 -33.55 70.36 25.16
N ILE A 11 -32.40 70.76 24.62
CA ILE A 11 -31.95 70.39 23.28
C ILE A 11 -31.36 69.04 23.40
N GLY A 12 -32.06 68.02 22.91
CA GLY A 12 -31.52 66.62 22.76
C GLY A 12 -30.58 66.53 21.58
N ALA A 13 -29.32 66.35 21.84
CA ALA A 13 -28.36 65.98 20.85
C ALA A 13 -28.47 64.43 20.52
N VAL A 14 -28.96 64.10 19.30
CA VAL A 14 -28.98 62.71 18.82
C VAL A 14 -27.58 62.37 18.39
N LEU A 15 -26.85 61.58 19.19
CA LEU A 15 -25.61 60.96 18.81
C LEU A 15 -25.94 59.73 17.91
N ILE A 16 -25.70 59.84 16.60
CA ILE A 16 -25.74 58.72 15.68
C ILE A 16 -24.45 57.92 15.93
N ALA A 17 -24.56 56.84 16.69
CA ALA A 17 -23.48 55.87 16.83
C ALA A 17 -23.37 55.07 15.48
N GLY A 18 -22.43 55.48 14.66
CA GLY A 18 -22.05 54.69 13.48
C GLY A 18 -21.43 53.40 13.93
N CYS A 19 -22.14 52.29 13.76
CA CYS A 19 -21.53 50.94 13.82
C CYS A 19 -20.57 50.75 12.67
N THR A 20 -19.30 51.02 12.87
CA THR A 20 -18.23 50.53 11.99
C THR A 20 -18.14 49.02 12.18
N GLN A 21 -18.69 48.24 11.28
CA GLN A 21 -18.43 46.82 11.19
C GLN A 21 -16.95 46.66 10.91
N GLN A 22 -16.19 46.22 11.90
CA GLN A 22 -14.84 45.69 11.67
C GLN A 22 -14.95 44.47 10.75
N PRO A 23 -14.11 44.36 9.72
CA PRO A 23 -14.06 43.15 8.92
C PRO A 23 -13.70 41.99 9.84
N VAL A 24 -14.57 40.97 9.86
CA VAL A 24 -14.31 39.70 10.56
C VAL A 24 -13.11 39.09 9.93
N GLN A 25 -11.97 39.16 10.57
CA GLN A 25 -10.76 38.46 10.19
C GLN A 25 -11.06 36.96 10.28
N PRO A 26 -10.87 36.18 9.19
CA PRO A 26 -11.04 34.74 9.24
C PRO A 26 -10.16 34.20 10.39
N ALA A 27 -10.73 33.36 11.23
CA ALA A 27 -9.97 32.68 12.26
C ALA A 27 -8.77 31.97 11.59
N PRO A 28 -7.57 32.04 12.18
CA PRO A 28 -6.42 31.34 11.63
C PRO A 28 -6.80 29.87 11.54
N GLN A 29 -6.81 29.36 10.29
CA GLN A 29 -6.93 27.95 10.02
C GLN A 29 -5.84 27.25 10.83
N PRO A 30 -6.14 26.19 11.59
CA PRO A 30 -5.09 25.44 12.25
C PRO A 30 -4.15 24.94 11.16
N THR A 31 -2.98 25.53 11.11
CA THR A 31 -1.86 25.01 10.31
C THR A 31 -1.68 23.57 10.78
N PRO A 32 -1.62 22.57 9.88
CA PRO A 32 -1.24 21.23 10.26
C PRO A 32 0.13 21.35 10.93
N GLN A 33 0.14 21.23 12.23
CA GLN A 33 1.36 21.20 13.00
C GLN A 33 2.01 19.87 12.65
N ALA A 34 2.92 19.88 11.66
CA ALA A 34 3.85 18.81 11.48
C ALA A 34 4.58 18.67 12.81
N THR A 35 4.12 17.74 13.63
CA THR A 35 4.82 17.35 14.85
C THR A 35 6.08 16.64 14.38
N THR A 36 7.09 17.41 14.02
CA THR A 36 8.46 16.88 13.88
C THR A 36 8.92 16.54 15.29
N THR A 37 8.53 15.38 15.77
CA THR A 37 9.24 14.76 16.89
C THR A 37 10.68 14.56 16.40
N PRO A 38 11.71 14.96 17.19
CA PRO A 38 13.08 14.73 16.80
C PRO A 38 13.26 13.24 16.56
N SER A 39 13.40 12.88 15.32
CA SER A 39 13.71 11.54 14.87
C SER A 39 15.06 11.17 15.44
N ALA A 40 15.10 10.31 16.42
CA ALA A 40 16.25 9.44 16.55
C ALA A 40 16.19 8.57 15.29
N ASP A 41 17.12 8.80 14.36
CA ASP A 41 17.19 8.18 13.03
C ASP A 41 17.36 6.64 13.05
N THR A 42 17.06 6.01 14.17
CA THR A 42 17.29 4.58 14.37
C THR A 42 15.99 3.80 14.23
N ILE A 43 15.98 2.87 13.30
CA ILE A 43 14.92 1.89 13.14
C ILE A 43 15.40 0.60 13.79
N GLY A 44 14.54 -0.02 14.57
CA GLY A 44 14.84 -1.26 15.27
C GLY A 44 13.73 -2.26 15.13
N THR A 45 13.85 -3.31 15.94
CA THR A 45 12.83 -4.35 16.02
C THR A 45 12.42 -4.58 17.47
N THR A 46 11.19 -5.03 17.66
CA THR A 46 10.71 -5.51 18.96
C THR A 46 9.97 -6.83 18.79
N ALA A 47 10.11 -7.72 19.75
CA ALA A 47 9.37 -8.98 19.79
C ALA A 47 8.04 -8.79 20.54
N GLY A 48 6.98 -9.39 20.03
CA GLY A 48 5.65 -9.32 20.63
C GLY A 48 4.74 -10.44 20.16
N PRO A 49 3.43 -10.36 20.45
CA PRO A 49 2.46 -11.39 20.05
C PRO A 49 2.37 -11.61 18.54
N LEU A 50 2.74 -10.62 17.73
CA LEU A 50 2.76 -10.70 16.27
C LEU A 50 4.07 -11.23 15.69
N GLY A 51 5.02 -11.62 16.55
CA GLY A 51 6.40 -11.95 16.18
C GLY A 51 7.32 -10.73 16.35
N THR A 52 8.45 -10.72 15.64
CA THR A 52 9.37 -9.58 15.60
C THR A 52 8.87 -8.56 14.57
N ILE A 53 8.63 -7.32 15.00
CA ILE A 53 8.10 -6.25 14.15
C ILE A 53 9.05 -5.06 14.10
N LEU A 54 8.97 -4.27 13.01
CA LEU A 54 9.71 -3.01 12.87
C LEU A 54 9.12 -1.92 13.77
N VAL A 55 10.02 -1.18 14.42
CA VAL A 55 9.69 -0.03 15.28
C VAL A 55 10.65 1.11 15.04
N ASP A 56 10.21 2.32 15.37
CA ASP A 56 11.10 3.49 15.46
C ASP A 56 11.94 3.46 16.76
N ALA A 57 12.82 4.44 16.94
CA ALA A 57 13.67 4.56 18.12
C ALA A 57 12.92 4.73 19.45
N ARG A 58 11.63 5.07 19.41
CA ARG A 58 10.75 5.16 20.59
C ARG A 58 9.99 3.86 20.85
N GLY A 59 10.19 2.85 20.00
CA GLY A 59 9.46 1.59 20.04
C GLY A 59 8.07 1.65 19.43
N MET A 60 7.73 2.69 18.66
CA MET A 60 6.45 2.82 17.97
C MET A 60 6.43 1.94 16.73
N THR A 61 5.36 1.18 16.57
CA THR A 61 5.20 0.20 15.48
C THR A 61 5.12 0.86 14.11
N LEU A 62 5.76 0.24 13.13
CA LEU A 62 5.73 0.66 11.74
C LEU A 62 4.88 -0.30 10.90
N TYR A 63 4.07 0.29 10.02
CA TYR A 63 3.09 -0.40 9.19
C TYR A 63 3.33 -0.14 7.71
N TYR A 64 2.83 -1.05 6.87
CA TYR A 64 2.67 -0.83 5.44
C TYR A 64 1.20 -0.89 5.03
N PHE A 65 0.89 -0.30 3.89
CA PHE A 65 -0.45 -0.25 3.29
C PHE A 65 -0.51 -1.14 2.06
N ALA A 66 -1.35 -2.17 2.06
CA ALA A 66 -1.45 -3.13 0.97
C ALA A 66 -1.94 -2.54 -0.36
N ASN A 67 -2.54 -1.33 -0.33
CA ASN A 67 -2.92 -0.60 -1.55
C ASN A 67 -1.75 0.22 -2.14
N ASP A 68 -0.64 0.35 -1.43
CA ASP A 68 0.56 0.96 -1.99
C ASP A 68 1.23 -0.01 -2.98
N ILE A 69 1.87 0.56 -3.98
CA ILE A 69 2.73 -0.19 -4.89
C ILE A 69 4.18 0.11 -4.48
N PRO A 70 4.92 -0.89 -3.96
CA PRO A 70 6.28 -0.65 -3.52
C PRO A 70 7.18 -0.18 -4.67
N ALA A 71 8.16 0.64 -4.36
CA ALA A 71 9.10 1.24 -5.31
C ALA A 71 8.44 2.05 -6.45
N SER A 72 7.15 2.38 -6.37
CA SER A 72 6.47 3.25 -7.35
C SER A 72 6.86 4.72 -7.22
N GLY A 73 7.52 5.10 -6.14
CA GLY A 73 7.82 6.50 -5.81
C GLY A 73 6.63 7.28 -5.24
N ALA A 74 5.50 6.62 -4.98
CA ALA A 74 4.27 7.24 -4.50
C ALA A 74 3.63 6.44 -3.37
N SER A 75 2.69 7.08 -2.67
CA SER A 75 1.82 6.47 -1.68
C SER A 75 0.35 6.72 -2.03
N SER A 76 -0.49 5.71 -1.83
CA SER A 76 -1.95 5.79 -2.05
C SER A 76 -2.68 6.40 -0.85
N CYS A 77 -2.04 6.53 0.31
CA CYS A 77 -2.61 7.10 1.52
C CYS A 77 -2.41 8.61 1.56
N SER A 78 -3.46 9.41 1.31
CA SER A 78 -3.42 10.86 1.31
C SER A 78 -4.63 11.47 2.05
N GLY A 79 -4.60 12.78 2.33
CA GLY A 79 -5.70 13.47 3.01
C GLY A 79 -6.01 12.86 4.36
N GLN A 80 -7.28 12.51 4.61
CA GLN A 80 -7.73 11.92 5.89
C GLN A 80 -7.04 10.59 6.21
N CYS A 81 -6.63 9.82 5.20
CA CYS A 81 -5.85 8.62 5.42
C CYS A 81 -4.53 8.94 6.14
N ALA A 82 -3.80 9.96 5.70
CA ALA A 82 -2.52 10.35 6.31
C ALA A 82 -2.67 10.97 7.72
N VAL A 83 -3.87 11.38 8.11
CA VAL A 83 -4.17 11.80 9.50
C VAL A 83 -4.26 10.59 10.41
N ILE A 84 -4.95 9.53 9.96
CA ILE A 84 -5.12 8.28 10.72
C ILE A 84 -3.83 7.45 10.70
N TRP A 85 -3.11 7.50 9.58
CA TRP A 85 -1.86 6.80 9.31
C TRP A 85 -0.73 7.79 9.04
N PRO A 86 -0.18 8.40 10.10
CA PRO A 86 0.90 9.38 9.95
C PRO A 86 2.12 8.77 9.26
N VAL A 87 2.73 9.57 8.41
CA VAL A 87 3.91 9.19 7.64
C VAL A 87 5.10 8.95 8.56
N PHE A 88 5.81 7.84 8.38
CA PHE A 88 7.11 7.67 8.99
C PHE A 88 8.20 8.22 8.06
N SER A 89 9.07 9.08 8.58
CA SER A 89 10.18 9.67 7.84
C SER A 89 11.39 9.88 8.74
N VAL A 90 12.56 9.51 8.24
CA VAL A 90 13.86 9.82 8.83
C VAL A 90 14.76 10.45 7.78
N ASP A 91 15.59 11.41 8.18
CA ASP A 91 16.52 12.08 7.26
C ASP A 91 17.68 11.17 6.85
N SER A 92 18.08 10.30 7.74
CA SER A 92 19.18 9.35 7.54
C SER A 92 18.83 8.03 8.21
N VAL A 93 18.80 6.97 7.41
CA VAL A 93 18.47 5.65 7.92
C VAL A 93 19.63 5.10 8.75
N LYS A 94 19.38 4.85 10.03
CA LYS A 94 20.21 4.08 10.93
C LYS A 94 19.40 2.91 11.44
N VAL A 95 19.98 1.73 11.47
CA VAL A 95 19.28 0.52 11.89
C VAL A 95 20.06 -0.22 12.96
N SER A 96 19.34 -0.95 13.79
CA SER A 96 19.93 -1.94 14.70
C SER A 96 19.94 -3.33 14.04
N ALA A 97 20.96 -4.13 14.36
CA ALA A 97 20.96 -5.52 13.90
C ALA A 97 19.66 -6.25 14.34
N PRO A 98 19.09 -7.11 13.48
CA PRO A 98 19.66 -7.70 12.27
C PRO A 98 19.31 -6.96 10.97
N LEU A 99 18.77 -5.73 11.02
CA LEU A 99 18.32 -4.98 9.84
C LEU A 99 19.51 -4.51 8.98
N ASP A 100 19.29 -4.45 7.65
CA ASP A 100 20.23 -3.88 6.69
C ASP A 100 19.75 -2.48 6.26
N PRO A 101 20.57 -1.42 6.37
CA PRO A 101 20.21 -0.10 5.87
C PRO A 101 19.87 -0.09 4.37
N ALA A 102 20.41 -1.02 3.59
CA ALA A 102 20.15 -1.13 2.15
C ALA A 102 18.69 -1.51 1.81
N ASP A 103 17.96 -2.12 2.76
CA ASP A 103 16.55 -2.47 2.59
C ASP A 103 15.62 -1.25 2.68
N PHE A 104 16.16 -0.13 3.15
CA PHE A 104 15.41 1.11 3.33
C PHE A 104 15.68 2.12 2.23
N GLY A 105 14.66 2.89 1.89
CA GLY A 105 14.73 3.98 0.94
C GLY A 105 13.83 5.13 1.34
N SER A 106 13.58 6.03 0.43
CA SER A 106 12.63 7.13 0.64
C SER A 106 11.91 7.50 -0.65
N ILE A 107 10.68 7.98 -0.50
CA ILE A 107 9.90 8.61 -1.56
C ILE A 107 9.60 10.06 -1.19
N THR A 108 9.31 10.89 -2.22
CA THR A 108 8.74 12.22 -2.03
C THR A 108 7.28 12.14 -2.44
N ARG A 109 6.39 12.36 -1.49
CA ARG A 109 4.94 12.32 -1.68
C ARG A 109 4.47 13.51 -2.52
N ALA A 110 3.22 13.43 -3.02
CA ALA A 110 2.63 14.50 -3.84
C ALA A 110 2.50 15.85 -3.08
N ASP A 111 2.43 15.81 -1.75
CA ASP A 111 2.41 16.99 -0.89
C ASP A 111 3.82 17.56 -0.56
N GLY A 112 4.88 16.97 -1.15
CA GLY A 112 6.27 17.34 -0.95
C GLY A 112 6.92 16.75 0.30
N THR A 113 6.18 16.03 1.15
CA THR A 113 6.76 15.38 2.33
C THR A 113 7.60 14.15 1.94
N LYS A 114 8.68 13.92 2.68
CA LYS A 114 9.45 12.68 2.55
C LYS A 114 8.81 11.57 3.36
N GLN A 115 8.93 10.35 2.85
CA GLN A 115 8.49 9.16 3.56
C GLN A 115 9.52 8.05 3.39
N THR A 116 9.92 7.43 4.50
CA THR A 116 10.82 6.27 4.50
C THR A 116 10.09 5.04 3.97
N THR A 117 10.82 4.19 3.24
CA THR A 117 10.31 2.91 2.73
C THR A 117 11.14 1.76 3.26
N TYR A 118 10.55 0.55 3.30
CA TYR A 118 11.21 -0.72 3.55
C TYR A 118 10.90 -1.67 2.40
N TYR A 119 11.91 -2.20 1.71
CA TYR A 119 11.77 -2.92 0.44
C TYR A 119 10.89 -2.16 -0.58
N GLY A 120 10.93 -0.82 -0.55
CA GLY A 120 10.12 0.04 -1.39
C GLY A 120 8.70 0.30 -0.87
N TRP A 121 8.22 -0.41 0.15
CA TRP A 121 6.93 -0.16 0.79
C TRP A 121 6.99 1.10 1.67
N PRO A 122 6.13 2.11 1.46
CA PRO A 122 6.02 3.27 2.32
C PRO A 122 5.65 2.89 3.75
N LEU A 123 6.31 3.51 4.74
CA LEU A 123 6.13 3.21 6.16
C LEU A 123 5.25 4.23 6.85
N TYR A 124 4.41 3.77 7.76
CA TYR A 124 3.44 4.58 8.49
C TYR A 124 3.41 4.25 9.97
N TYR A 125 2.91 5.21 10.74
CA TYR A 125 2.40 4.98 12.09
C TYR A 125 0.89 4.73 12.05
N TYR A 126 0.33 4.30 13.18
CA TYR A 126 -1.10 4.30 13.40
C TYR A 126 -1.44 5.30 14.52
N GLN A 127 -2.36 6.23 14.28
CA GLN A 127 -2.70 7.30 15.19
C GLN A 127 -3.16 6.82 16.59
N ALA A 128 -3.79 5.67 16.66
CA ALA A 128 -4.29 5.11 17.93
C ALA A 128 -3.22 4.36 18.74
N ASP A 129 -2.03 4.10 18.17
CA ASP A 129 -0.90 3.57 18.92
C ASP A 129 -0.28 4.71 19.74
N THR A 130 -0.33 4.60 21.06
CA THR A 130 0.05 5.69 21.97
C THR A 130 1.32 5.42 22.78
N LYS A 131 1.80 4.17 22.76
CA LYS A 131 2.99 3.74 23.49
C LYS A 131 3.78 2.68 22.73
N ALA A 132 5.04 2.53 23.09
CA ALA A 132 5.91 1.49 22.56
C ALA A 132 5.26 0.10 22.64
N GLY A 133 5.32 -0.64 21.52
CA GLY A 133 4.76 -1.98 21.40
C GLY A 133 3.26 -2.06 21.13
N ASP A 134 2.54 -0.92 21.10
CA ASP A 134 1.17 -0.91 20.59
C ASP A 134 1.18 -1.33 19.11
N ALA A 135 0.25 -2.19 18.72
CA ALA A 135 0.07 -2.67 17.35
C ALA A 135 -1.41 -2.71 16.96
N GLY A 136 -2.16 -1.67 17.36
CA GLY A 136 -3.59 -1.56 17.12
C GLY A 136 -3.97 -1.36 15.65
N GLY A 137 -2.98 -1.02 14.81
CA GLY A 137 -3.14 -0.88 13.37
C GLY A 137 -3.13 -2.20 12.58
N GLU A 138 -2.72 -3.31 13.22
CA GLU A 138 -2.65 -4.60 12.55
C GLU A 138 -4.02 -5.06 12.03
N ASN A 139 -4.07 -5.42 10.75
CA ASN A 139 -5.26 -5.89 10.05
C ASN A 139 -6.43 -4.90 10.00
N VAL A 140 -6.19 -3.61 10.23
CA VAL A 140 -7.23 -2.58 10.06
C VAL A 140 -7.67 -2.54 8.61
N LEU A 141 -9.00 -2.59 8.40
CA LEU A 141 -9.64 -2.68 7.08
C LEU A 141 -9.12 -3.84 6.20
N LYS A 142 -8.36 -4.78 6.77
CA LYS A 142 -7.68 -5.90 6.07
C LYS A 142 -6.62 -5.46 5.06
N VAL A 143 -6.15 -4.22 5.12
CA VAL A 143 -5.15 -3.65 4.18
C VAL A 143 -3.98 -2.99 4.88
N TRP A 144 -3.96 -2.93 6.21
CA TRP A 144 -2.87 -2.39 7.00
C TRP A 144 -2.21 -3.49 7.82
N PHE A 145 -0.91 -3.60 7.74
CA PHE A 145 -0.17 -4.65 8.42
C PHE A 145 1.12 -4.12 9.02
N VAL A 146 1.52 -4.67 10.18
CA VAL A 146 2.85 -4.44 10.72
C VAL A 146 3.91 -4.99 9.77
N ILE A 147 5.09 -4.41 9.76
CA ILE A 147 6.25 -4.97 9.04
C ILE A 147 6.99 -5.94 9.96
N LYS A 148 7.22 -7.15 9.48
CA LYS A 148 8.14 -8.11 10.11
C LYS A 148 9.40 -8.22 9.23
N PRO A 149 10.59 -8.02 9.81
CA PRO A 149 11.82 -7.99 9.00
C PRO A 149 12.16 -9.30 8.31
N ASP A 150 11.63 -10.41 8.84
CA ASP A 150 11.83 -11.76 8.33
C ASP A 150 10.70 -12.22 7.37
N GLU A 151 9.76 -11.33 7.01
CA GLU A 151 8.71 -11.68 6.04
C GLU A 151 9.34 -12.02 4.68
N SER A 152 8.88 -13.12 4.11
CA SER A 152 9.21 -13.56 2.76
C SER A 152 8.04 -13.44 1.79
N VAL A 153 6.83 -13.26 2.35
CA VAL A 153 5.58 -13.06 1.62
C VAL A 153 4.86 -11.86 2.23
N LEU A 154 4.41 -10.95 1.38
CA LEU A 154 3.56 -9.81 1.76
C LEU A 154 2.19 -9.91 1.08
N ILE A 155 1.30 -9.01 1.45
CA ILE A 155 -0.04 -8.90 0.88
C ILE A 155 -0.14 -7.57 0.15
N ALA A 156 -0.55 -7.60 -1.12
CA ALA A 156 -0.98 -6.44 -1.88
C ALA A 156 -2.50 -6.50 -2.13
N HIS A 157 -3.08 -5.38 -2.50
CA HIS A 157 -4.49 -5.25 -2.77
C HIS A 157 -4.76 -4.43 -4.03
N THR A 158 -5.68 -4.91 -4.85
CA THR A 158 -6.33 -4.12 -5.90
C THR A 158 -7.83 -4.29 -5.82
N THR A 159 -8.56 -3.29 -6.31
CA THR A 159 -10.04 -3.33 -6.32
C THR A 159 -10.58 -4.56 -7.05
N ASP A 160 -9.93 -4.96 -8.15
CA ASP A 160 -10.42 -6.03 -9.02
C ASP A 160 -10.04 -7.43 -8.52
N LEU A 161 -8.89 -7.57 -7.87
CA LEU A 161 -8.36 -8.87 -7.45
C LEU A 161 -8.52 -9.11 -5.94
N GLY A 162 -8.85 -8.06 -5.17
CA GLY A 162 -8.83 -8.12 -3.71
C GLY A 162 -7.40 -8.28 -3.18
N LEU A 163 -7.26 -8.99 -2.06
CA LEU A 163 -5.97 -9.25 -1.43
C LEU A 163 -5.26 -10.44 -2.11
N TYR A 164 -4.02 -10.28 -2.48
CA TYR A 164 -3.20 -11.32 -3.09
C TYR A 164 -1.76 -11.30 -2.56
N LEU A 165 -1.05 -12.40 -2.73
CA LEU A 165 0.31 -12.58 -2.25
C LEU A 165 1.33 -11.96 -3.20
N THR A 166 2.36 -11.36 -2.61
CA THR A 166 3.57 -10.90 -3.29
C THR A 166 4.81 -11.39 -2.55
N ASP A 167 5.97 -11.32 -3.18
CA ASP A 167 7.23 -11.34 -2.45
C ASP A 167 7.48 -9.99 -1.73
N THR A 168 8.58 -9.88 -1.01
CA THR A 168 8.94 -8.66 -0.25
C THR A 168 9.15 -7.45 -1.15
N ALA A 169 9.58 -7.63 -2.39
CA ALA A 169 9.76 -6.58 -3.38
C ALA A 169 8.44 -6.21 -4.10
N GLY A 170 7.31 -6.80 -3.73
CA GLY A 170 6.00 -6.54 -4.32
C GLY A 170 5.78 -7.20 -5.68
N LYS A 171 6.58 -8.21 -6.05
CA LYS A 171 6.30 -9.03 -7.22
C LYS A 171 5.18 -10.00 -6.91
N THR A 172 4.18 -10.02 -7.78
CA THR A 172 2.99 -10.84 -7.62
C THR A 172 3.31 -12.33 -7.64
N LEU A 173 2.69 -13.08 -6.72
CA LEU A 173 2.76 -14.52 -6.68
C LEU A 173 1.51 -15.13 -7.30
N TYR A 174 1.71 -16.16 -8.11
CA TYR A 174 0.70 -16.86 -8.90
C TYR A 174 0.65 -18.33 -8.56
N TYR A 175 -0.45 -18.97 -8.90
CA TYR A 175 -0.58 -20.42 -8.92
C TYR A 175 -1.03 -20.89 -10.30
N PHE A 176 -0.75 -22.18 -10.60
CA PHE A 176 -1.09 -22.84 -11.83
C PHE A 176 -2.23 -23.84 -11.60
N THR A 177 -3.32 -23.72 -12.34
CA THR A 177 -4.51 -24.57 -12.12
C THR A 177 -4.31 -26.05 -12.50
N LYS A 178 -3.26 -26.35 -13.27
CA LYS A 178 -2.90 -27.73 -13.61
C LYS A 178 -2.00 -28.40 -12.59
N ASP A 179 -1.54 -27.64 -11.57
CA ASP A 179 -0.85 -28.23 -10.43
C ASP A 179 -1.83 -29.02 -9.58
N THR A 180 -1.34 -30.06 -8.95
CA THR A 180 -2.07 -30.81 -7.92
C THR A 180 -1.46 -30.49 -6.55
N ALA A 181 -2.19 -30.79 -5.48
CA ALA A 181 -1.70 -30.52 -4.13
C ALA A 181 -0.32 -31.16 -3.92
N GLY A 182 0.67 -30.32 -3.61
CA GLY A 182 2.05 -30.74 -3.35
C GLY A 182 2.84 -31.17 -4.59
N THR A 183 2.33 -30.95 -5.82
CA THR A 183 3.03 -31.32 -7.06
C THR A 183 2.90 -30.23 -8.10
N SER A 184 4.06 -29.78 -8.63
CA SER A 184 4.14 -28.81 -9.71
C SER A 184 4.14 -29.51 -11.06
N ALA A 185 3.24 -29.11 -11.97
CA ALA A 185 3.21 -29.52 -13.36
C ALA A 185 4.05 -28.61 -14.28
N CYS A 186 4.46 -27.44 -13.78
CA CYS A 186 5.30 -26.49 -14.51
C CYS A 186 6.77 -26.93 -14.44
N THR A 187 7.32 -27.46 -15.54
CA THR A 187 8.71 -27.96 -15.65
C THR A 187 9.36 -27.45 -16.92
N GLY A 188 10.69 -27.58 -17.04
CA GLY A 188 11.44 -27.22 -18.24
C GLY A 188 11.24 -25.76 -18.64
N SER A 189 10.86 -25.51 -19.90
CA SER A 189 10.65 -24.15 -20.43
C SER A 189 9.53 -23.38 -19.74
N CYS A 190 8.58 -24.04 -19.08
CA CYS A 190 7.56 -23.39 -18.27
C CYS A 190 8.20 -22.52 -17.18
N LEU A 191 9.26 -23.00 -16.53
CA LEU A 191 9.96 -22.27 -15.46
C LEU A 191 10.69 -21.02 -15.94
N ALA A 192 11.05 -20.92 -17.21
CA ALA A 192 11.62 -19.69 -17.75
C ALA A 192 10.59 -18.53 -17.77
N THR A 193 9.32 -18.87 -17.98
CA THR A 193 8.22 -17.92 -17.96
C THR A 193 7.61 -17.75 -16.56
N TRP A 194 7.57 -18.83 -15.79
CA TRP A 194 6.96 -18.91 -14.46
C TRP A 194 7.98 -19.46 -13.44
N PRO A 195 8.95 -18.65 -13.01
CA PRO A 195 9.91 -19.06 -12.00
C PRO A 195 9.23 -19.52 -10.73
N ALA A 196 9.68 -20.65 -10.19
CA ALA A 196 9.18 -21.16 -8.93
C ALA A 196 9.57 -20.22 -7.78
N PHE A 197 8.60 -19.86 -6.94
CA PHE A 197 8.86 -19.10 -5.71
C PHE A 197 9.26 -20.05 -4.59
N SER A 198 10.35 -19.72 -3.87
CA SER A 198 10.84 -20.51 -2.75
C SER A 198 11.25 -19.62 -1.60
N ALA A 199 10.67 -19.88 -0.43
CA ALA A 199 11.04 -19.32 0.85
C ALA A 199 10.93 -20.42 1.91
N ASP A 200 11.95 -20.58 2.75
CA ASP A 200 11.97 -21.58 3.81
C ASP A 200 12.87 -21.07 4.96
N PRO A 201 12.30 -20.72 6.12
CA PRO A 201 10.87 -20.71 6.44
C PRO A 201 10.08 -19.60 5.73
N VAL A 202 8.76 -19.77 5.66
CA VAL A 202 7.86 -18.68 5.22
C VAL A 202 7.42 -17.89 6.44
N THR A 203 7.69 -16.58 6.42
CA THR A 203 7.07 -15.62 7.33
C THR A 203 6.18 -14.67 6.52
N ALA A 204 5.01 -14.38 7.03
CA ALA A 204 3.96 -13.63 6.34
C ALA A 204 3.15 -12.77 7.33
N PRO A 205 2.34 -11.82 6.84
CA PRO A 205 1.42 -11.05 7.68
C PRO A 205 0.51 -11.93 8.55
N SER A 206 0.14 -11.44 9.73
CA SER A 206 -0.52 -12.24 10.79
C SER A 206 -1.89 -12.81 10.40
N VAL A 207 -2.51 -12.26 9.34
CA VAL A 207 -3.78 -12.77 8.79
C VAL A 207 -3.63 -14.10 8.05
N LEU A 208 -2.40 -14.46 7.69
CA LEU A 208 -2.04 -15.74 7.10
C LEU A 208 -1.46 -16.66 8.18
N LYS A 209 -1.87 -17.91 8.16
CA LYS A 209 -1.39 -18.89 9.14
C LYS A 209 -0.15 -19.59 8.59
N PRO A 210 0.85 -19.90 9.43
CA PRO A 210 1.98 -20.73 8.98
C PRO A 210 1.55 -22.05 8.34
N SER A 211 0.43 -22.64 8.80
CA SER A 211 -0.16 -23.86 8.23
C SER A 211 -0.73 -23.70 6.83
N ASP A 212 -0.95 -22.48 6.35
CA ASP A 212 -1.41 -22.21 4.99
C ASP A 212 -0.27 -22.40 3.98
N PHE A 213 0.97 -22.43 4.44
CA PHE A 213 2.15 -22.63 3.63
C PHE A 213 2.76 -24.02 3.81
N SER A 214 3.36 -24.55 2.76
CA SER A 214 4.09 -25.81 2.77
C SER A 214 5.21 -25.79 1.74
N ALA A 215 6.19 -26.68 1.88
CA ALA A 215 7.24 -26.89 0.89
C ALA A 215 6.87 -28.06 -0.03
N VAL A 216 7.03 -27.84 -1.32
CA VAL A 216 6.88 -28.85 -2.38
C VAL A 216 8.26 -29.23 -2.87
N SER A 217 8.57 -30.54 -2.89
CA SER A 217 9.79 -31.06 -3.53
C SER A 217 9.53 -31.26 -5.01
N ARG A 218 10.28 -30.54 -5.83
CA ARG A 218 10.21 -30.63 -7.29
C ARG A 218 11.02 -31.80 -7.82
N ALA A 219 10.71 -32.27 -9.03
CA ALA A 219 11.44 -33.39 -9.67
C ALA A 219 12.93 -33.11 -9.92
N ASP A 220 13.31 -31.82 -10.01
CA ASP A 220 14.70 -31.36 -10.13
C ASP A 220 15.45 -31.29 -8.80
N GLY A 221 14.83 -31.72 -7.70
CA GLY A 221 15.39 -31.69 -6.35
C GLY A 221 15.29 -30.34 -5.64
N THR A 222 14.79 -29.30 -6.29
CA THR A 222 14.59 -27.99 -5.66
C THR A 222 13.31 -27.98 -4.80
N LYS A 223 13.26 -27.05 -3.84
CA LYS A 223 12.05 -26.78 -3.05
C LYS A 223 11.29 -25.61 -3.64
N GLN A 224 9.98 -25.66 -3.52
CA GLN A 224 9.07 -24.59 -3.92
C GLN A 224 8.05 -24.36 -2.81
N THR A 225 7.76 -23.11 -2.51
CA THR A 225 6.71 -22.76 -1.56
C THR A 225 5.33 -22.99 -2.19
N ALA A 226 4.42 -23.56 -1.40
CA ALA A 226 3.01 -23.67 -1.77
C ALA A 226 2.16 -22.89 -0.75
N PHE A 227 1.07 -22.32 -1.22
CA PHE A 227 0.04 -21.68 -0.41
C PHE A 227 -1.28 -22.42 -0.59
N MET A 228 -1.89 -22.85 0.52
CA MET A 228 -3.11 -23.70 0.53
C MET A 228 -2.99 -24.90 -0.42
N GLY A 229 -1.81 -25.55 -0.39
CA GLY A 229 -1.48 -26.72 -1.22
C GLY A 229 -1.16 -26.43 -2.68
N ARG A 230 -1.19 -25.16 -3.13
CA ARG A 230 -0.88 -24.75 -4.52
C ARG A 230 0.53 -24.19 -4.60
N PRO A 231 1.42 -24.76 -5.43
CA PRO A 231 2.75 -24.21 -5.69
C PRO A 231 2.68 -22.77 -6.16
N LEU A 232 3.59 -21.92 -5.65
CA LEU A 232 3.66 -20.50 -5.96
C LEU A 232 4.75 -20.21 -7.00
N TYR A 233 4.46 -19.25 -7.88
CA TYR A 233 5.33 -18.82 -8.95
C TYR A 233 5.34 -17.30 -9.05
N SER A 234 6.43 -16.74 -9.57
CA SER A 234 6.43 -15.39 -10.16
C SER A 234 6.16 -15.48 -11.66
N TYR A 235 5.94 -14.34 -12.31
CA TYR A 235 5.75 -14.25 -13.73
C TYR A 235 6.84 -13.37 -14.37
N SER A 236 7.54 -13.88 -15.39
CA SER A 236 8.61 -13.13 -16.06
C SER A 236 8.12 -11.90 -16.82
N GLY A 237 6.82 -11.83 -17.14
CA GLY A 237 6.19 -10.69 -17.77
C GLY A 237 5.81 -9.56 -16.80
N ASP A 238 5.96 -9.75 -15.48
CA ASP A 238 5.81 -8.69 -14.48
C ASP A 238 7.13 -7.94 -14.34
N ALA A 239 7.21 -6.78 -15.02
CA ALA A 239 8.43 -6.00 -15.10
C ALA A 239 8.74 -5.21 -13.83
N LYS A 240 7.70 -4.81 -13.07
CA LYS A 240 7.80 -3.97 -11.88
C LYS A 240 6.86 -4.45 -10.77
N PRO A 241 7.11 -4.04 -9.51
CA PRO A 241 6.19 -4.30 -8.42
C PRO A 241 4.76 -3.84 -8.74
N GLY A 242 3.79 -4.61 -8.29
CA GLY A 242 2.36 -4.35 -8.53
C GLY A 242 1.85 -4.77 -9.91
N ASP A 243 2.71 -5.21 -10.84
CA ASP A 243 2.25 -5.82 -12.08
C ASP A 243 1.52 -7.14 -11.78
N VAL A 244 0.41 -7.36 -12.49
CA VAL A 244 -0.43 -8.56 -12.40
C VAL A 244 -0.72 -9.15 -13.79
N ASN A 245 0.24 -9.03 -14.71
CA ASN A 245 0.09 -9.41 -16.12
C ASN A 245 -0.11 -10.92 -16.31
N GLY A 246 0.22 -11.71 -15.30
CA GLY A 246 0.00 -13.15 -15.27
C GLY A 246 -1.44 -13.57 -14.97
N GLN A 247 -2.30 -12.64 -14.51
CA GLN A 247 -3.68 -12.94 -14.17
C GLN A 247 -4.48 -13.42 -15.39
N GLY A 248 -5.04 -14.63 -15.30
CA GLY A 248 -5.83 -15.25 -16.38
C GLY A 248 -5.00 -15.74 -17.56
N PHE A 249 -3.67 -15.73 -17.49
CA PHE A 249 -2.81 -16.14 -18.59
C PHE A 249 -3.09 -17.58 -19.04
N GLY A 250 -3.40 -17.72 -20.33
CA GLY A 250 -3.76 -19.01 -20.95
C GLY A 250 -4.99 -19.69 -20.34
N GLY A 251 -5.74 -19.04 -19.46
CA GLY A 251 -6.86 -19.62 -18.71
C GLY A 251 -6.44 -20.52 -17.56
N PHE A 252 -5.15 -20.54 -17.19
CA PHE A 252 -4.62 -21.48 -16.19
C PHE A 252 -3.83 -20.82 -15.05
N TRP A 253 -3.40 -19.55 -15.21
CA TRP A 253 -2.57 -18.86 -14.22
C TRP A 253 -3.37 -17.76 -13.55
N TYR A 254 -3.29 -17.69 -12.25
CA TYR A 254 -4.05 -16.71 -11.46
C TYR A 254 -3.23 -16.24 -10.27
N VAL A 255 -3.44 -15.01 -9.83
CA VAL A 255 -2.81 -14.50 -8.62
C VAL A 255 -3.19 -15.38 -7.42
N ALA A 256 -2.25 -15.58 -6.51
CA ALA A 256 -2.49 -16.30 -5.26
C ALA A 256 -3.29 -15.41 -4.30
N ASN A 257 -4.62 -15.47 -4.39
CA ASN A 257 -5.52 -14.68 -3.55
C ASN A 257 -5.51 -15.19 -2.11
N VAL A 258 -5.48 -14.28 -1.14
CA VAL A 258 -5.44 -14.57 0.30
C VAL A 258 -6.60 -15.44 0.77
N SER A 259 -7.78 -15.36 0.15
CA SER A 259 -8.93 -16.20 0.47
C SER A 259 -8.84 -17.62 -0.07
N GLY A 260 -7.80 -17.95 -0.87
CA GLY A 260 -7.69 -19.22 -1.57
C GLY A 260 -8.70 -19.43 -2.70
N THR A 261 -9.56 -18.44 -2.95
CA THR A 261 -10.52 -18.48 -4.06
C THR A 261 -9.84 -18.07 -5.36
N THR A 262 -10.24 -18.70 -6.47
CA THR A 262 -9.84 -18.21 -7.79
C THR A 262 -10.61 -16.93 -8.06
N PRO A 263 -9.96 -15.76 -8.26
CA PRO A 263 -10.67 -14.59 -8.73
C PRO A 263 -11.36 -14.92 -10.05
N ALA A 264 -12.58 -14.39 -10.24
CA ALA A 264 -13.26 -14.52 -11.53
C ALA A 264 -12.33 -13.99 -12.62
N ALA A 265 -12.11 -14.78 -13.68
CA ALA A 265 -11.34 -14.31 -14.82
C ALA A 265 -12.04 -13.07 -15.38
N THR A 266 -11.42 -11.91 -15.26
CA THR A 266 -11.87 -10.72 -15.99
C THR A 266 -11.72 -11.05 -17.47
N PRO A 267 -12.78 -11.01 -18.28
CA PRO A 267 -12.64 -11.28 -19.71
C PRO A 267 -11.63 -10.29 -20.28
N LEU A 268 -10.58 -10.81 -20.91
CA LEU A 268 -9.68 -9.98 -21.71
C LEU A 268 -10.55 -9.16 -22.68
N PRO A 269 -10.34 -7.85 -22.85
CA PRO A 269 -11.03 -7.08 -23.85
C PRO A 269 -10.72 -7.70 -25.21
N THR A 270 -11.72 -8.33 -25.81
CA THR A 270 -11.62 -8.93 -27.15
C THR A 270 -11.68 -7.77 -28.15
N THR A 271 -10.60 -7.01 -28.25
CA THR A 271 -10.45 -6.09 -29.39
C THR A 271 -9.88 -6.89 -30.54
N ILE A 272 -10.73 -7.67 -31.17
CA ILE A 272 -10.43 -8.17 -32.51
C ILE A 272 -10.63 -6.97 -33.45
N THR A 273 -9.56 -6.23 -33.68
CA THR A 273 -9.49 -5.32 -34.83
C THR A 273 -9.42 -6.19 -36.06
N THR A 274 -10.57 -6.51 -36.66
CA THR A 274 -10.64 -7.03 -38.00
C THR A 274 -10.09 -5.97 -38.94
N LEU A 275 -8.86 -6.12 -39.35
CA LEU A 275 -8.34 -5.38 -40.50
C LEU A 275 -9.15 -5.85 -41.70
N SER A 276 -10.08 -5.02 -42.15
CA SER A 276 -10.79 -5.17 -43.42
C SER A 276 -9.72 -5.10 -44.53
N PRO A 277 -9.63 -6.09 -45.44
CA PRO A 277 -8.76 -5.96 -46.59
C PRO A 277 -9.30 -4.83 -47.46
N SER A 278 -8.48 -3.79 -47.62
CA SER A 278 -8.70 -2.71 -48.60
C SER A 278 -8.72 -3.33 -49.99
N GLY A 279 -9.93 -3.42 -50.56
CA GLY A 279 -10.12 -3.85 -51.96
C GLY A 279 -9.56 -2.83 -52.93
N GLY A 280 -8.36 -3.10 -53.43
CA GLY A 280 -7.81 -2.37 -54.59
C GLY A 280 -8.61 -2.74 -55.86
N GLY A 281 -9.56 -1.85 -56.26
CA GLY A 281 -10.21 -1.93 -57.53
C GLY A 281 -9.25 -1.54 -58.65
N TYR A 282 -8.86 -2.50 -59.46
CA TYR A 282 -8.26 -2.25 -60.78
C TYR A 282 -9.34 -1.79 -61.73
N GLY A 283 -9.40 -0.48 -62.00
CA GLY A 283 -10.14 0.10 -63.12
C GLY A 283 -9.39 -0.12 -64.42
N GLY A 284 -9.87 -1.04 -65.26
CA GLY A 284 -9.46 -1.16 -66.65
C GLY A 284 -10.09 0.01 -67.44
N GLY A 285 -9.26 0.83 -68.08
CA GLY A 285 -9.62 1.80 -69.08
C GLY A 285 -9.12 1.31 -70.44
N GLY A 286 -10.03 0.91 -71.27
CA GLY A 286 -9.76 0.71 -72.69
C GLY A 286 -10.07 2.00 -73.48
N TYR A 287 -9.26 2.24 -74.49
CA TYR A 287 -9.19 3.27 -75.54
C TYR A 287 -8.52 4.56 -75.18
#